data_f0eeaac5a3b17053d80e0084129c10ff
#
_entry.id   f0eeaac5a3b17053d80e0084129c10ff
#
_cell.length_a   1.000
_cell.length_b   1.000
_cell.length_c   1.000
_cell.angle_alpha   90.00
_cell.angle_beta   90.00
_cell.angle_gamma   90.00
#
_symmetry.space_group_name_H-M   'P 1'
#
loop_
_entity.id
_entity.type
_entity.pdbx_description
1 polymer ?
#
loop_
_entity_poly.entity_id
_entity_poly.type
_entity_poly.pdbx_seq_one_letter_code
_entity_poly.pdbx_strand_id
1 'polypeptide(L)'
;MNENGSKLLVLALFVAGSAALASAAGRDCASMMNAQVAGVTIQKTEQMPALPAGSTVNTGAMPTKFEVAMPSYCRVDGIIDSRKSVNDVAYGIGFALALPENWNGRFLLQGGGGLNGSVGMPLGAQAAGDNPALARGYAVVSMDSGHKGEGGFDASFMGDQKAALDFYYLAVGRITGVAKELVARYYGKPLEHSYFSGCSTGGREGMILSQRYPELFDGIIVGDPAMRTGYSNLALAYIGAVFGEAAPKDASGKADPGKLFSDLDRQLIKTALLNACDQKDGVKDGMIFNPLACDFDPAVLTCKGEKTEGCLKAQQVNALKIAFAGPKDPFENDIYVPFPYDVGIADTGGFLPGLLAGPRIPVAQPGNSEKFDAARLAAQIDRNENTRLGDSLWTNLTTFASHGKLIFYHGTSDPWFSPLDTFTYYKKMAAETGGEQKALGWSRFYFVPGMGHCQGGSATLDNFDMLGAITDWVEKGVAPEGVVATGRSLPGRTRPLCPYPTHTEYKGQGDPQDARNFECKQ
;
A
#
# COMPACT_ATOMS: atom_id res chain seq x y z
N MET A 1 5.61 -89.21 39.36
CA MET A 1 6.52 -88.15 39.03
C MET A 1 5.63 -86.99 38.70
N ASN A 2 5.50 -86.08 39.65
CA ASN A 2 4.48 -85.04 39.67
C ASN A 2 4.94 -83.75 38.94
N GLU A 3 4.13 -83.31 38.05
CA GLU A 3 4.22 -81.91 37.50
C GLU A 3 3.13 -81.07 38.16
N ASN A 4 3.57 -80.08 38.93
CA ASN A 4 2.70 -79.03 39.46
C ASN A 4 2.83 -77.81 38.59
N GLY A 5 1.80 -77.52 37.77
CA GLY A 5 1.65 -76.28 36.99
C GLY A 5 0.96 -75.21 37.81
N SER A 6 1.70 -74.14 38.18
CA SER A 6 1.19 -72.95 38.83
C SER A 6 0.58 -72.05 37.78
N LYS A 7 -0.73 -71.81 37.83
CA LYS A 7 -1.43 -70.79 37.02
C LYS A 7 -1.27 -69.43 37.68
N LEU A 8 -0.52 -68.50 37.04
CA LEU A 8 -0.47 -67.08 37.39
C LEU A 8 -1.72 -66.36 36.83
N LEU A 9 -2.51 -65.85 37.72
CA LEU A 9 -3.68 -65.03 37.39
C LEU A 9 -3.19 -63.60 37.23
N VAL A 10 -3.14 -63.07 35.97
CA VAL A 10 -2.83 -61.67 35.69
C VAL A 10 -4.12 -60.86 35.81
N LEU A 11 -4.18 -60.09 36.89
CA LEU A 11 -5.27 -59.10 37.10
C LEU A 11 -4.96 -57.84 36.30
N ALA A 12 -5.65 -57.62 35.19
CA ALA A 12 -5.57 -56.37 34.42
C ALA A 12 -6.41 -55.29 35.12
N LEU A 13 -5.73 -54.34 35.78
CA LEU A 13 -6.35 -53.08 36.23
C LEU A 13 -6.63 -52.18 35.02
N PHE A 14 -7.88 -52.05 34.64
CA PHE A 14 -8.34 -50.96 33.77
C PHE A 14 -8.34 -49.68 34.57
N VAL A 15 -7.31 -48.83 34.37
CA VAL A 15 -7.35 -47.42 34.78
C VAL A 15 -8.17 -46.70 33.72
N ALA A 16 -9.43 -46.43 34.03
CA ALA A 16 -10.26 -45.51 33.26
C ALA A 16 -9.70 -44.08 33.43
N GLY A 17 -8.82 -43.70 32.53
CA GLY A 17 -8.38 -42.31 32.40
C GLY A 17 -9.55 -41.46 31.98
N SER A 18 -10.16 -40.74 32.92
CA SER A 18 -11.07 -39.62 32.61
C SER A 18 -10.27 -38.54 31.86
N ALA A 19 -10.34 -38.55 30.54
CA ALA A 19 -9.96 -37.41 29.74
C ALA A 19 -10.92 -36.28 30.13
N ALA A 20 -10.49 -35.42 31.04
CA ALA A 20 -11.13 -34.14 31.27
C ALA A 20 -11.10 -33.41 29.92
N LEU A 21 -12.25 -33.35 29.28
CA LEU A 21 -12.50 -32.34 28.26
C LEU A 21 -12.23 -30.98 28.93
N ALA A 22 -11.03 -30.44 28.73
CA ALA A 22 -10.74 -29.05 29.02
C ALA A 22 -11.74 -28.27 28.17
N SER A 23 -12.85 -27.90 28.77
CA SER A 23 -13.74 -26.88 28.24
C SER A 23 -12.82 -25.72 27.88
N ALA A 24 -12.84 -25.31 26.63
CA ALA A 24 -12.24 -24.05 26.23
C ALA A 24 -12.95 -22.98 27.06
N ALA A 25 -12.38 -22.65 28.22
CA ALA A 25 -12.81 -21.47 28.98
C ALA A 25 -12.74 -20.32 27.98
N GLY A 26 -13.86 -19.70 27.68
CA GLY A 26 -13.95 -18.60 26.74
C GLY A 26 -12.87 -17.59 27.12
N ARG A 27 -12.05 -17.20 26.16
CA ARG A 27 -10.98 -16.24 26.36
C ARG A 27 -11.61 -14.97 26.88
N ASP A 28 -11.27 -14.57 28.09
CA ASP A 28 -11.88 -13.38 28.72
C ASP A 28 -11.19 -12.12 28.19
N CYS A 29 -11.90 -11.37 27.35
CA CYS A 29 -11.42 -10.09 26.82
C CYS A 29 -11.09 -9.10 27.95
N ALA A 30 -11.85 -9.09 29.04
CA ALA A 30 -11.60 -8.20 30.17
C ALA A 30 -10.27 -8.50 30.87
N SER A 31 -9.79 -9.76 30.83
CA SER A 31 -8.50 -10.15 31.42
C SER A 31 -7.31 -9.45 30.73
N MET A 32 -7.44 -9.06 29.48
CA MET A 32 -6.40 -8.34 28.73
C MET A 32 -6.11 -6.95 29.32
N MET A 33 -7.03 -6.37 30.09
CA MET A 33 -6.80 -5.12 30.81
C MET A 33 -5.61 -5.19 31.79
N ASN A 34 -5.32 -6.40 32.27
CA ASN A 34 -4.25 -6.67 33.23
C ASN A 34 -2.99 -7.28 32.56
N ALA A 35 -2.94 -7.33 31.22
CA ALA A 35 -1.80 -7.90 30.51
C ALA A 35 -0.53 -7.07 30.76
N GLN A 36 0.49 -7.71 31.33
CA GLN A 36 1.77 -7.06 31.66
C GLN A 36 2.76 -7.28 30.52
N VAL A 37 2.97 -6.26 29.69
CA VAL A 37 4.00 -6.22 28.64
C VAL A 37 4.86 -4.99 28.88
N ALA A 38 6.17 -5.13 28.77
CA ALA A 38 7.11 -4.04 29.10
C ALA A 38 6.87 -2.79 28.23
N GLY A 39 6.68 -1.64 28.90
CA GLY A 39 6.42 -0.35 28.24
C GLY A 39 5.00 -0.17 27.72
N VAL A 40 4.08 -1.11 27.98
CA VAL A 40 2.69 -1.06 27.49
C VAL A 40 1.72 -0.68 28.60
N THR A 41 0.82 0.25 28.30
CA THR A 41 -0.35 0.55 29.11
C THR A 41 -1.58 0.23 28.29
N ILE A 42 -2.34 -0.81 28.69
CA ILE A 42 -3.65 -1.08 28.14
C ILE A 42 -4.62 -0.04 28.66
N GLN A 43 -5.35 0.62 27.76
CA GLN A 43 -6.26 1.72 28.08
C GLN A 43 -7.72 1.26 28.06
N LYS A 44 -8.05 0.30 27.20
CA LYS A 44 -9.40 -0.23 27.04
C LYS A 44 -9.36 -1.65 26.50
N THR A 45 -10.30 -2.46 26.98
CA THR A 45 -10.65 -3.75 26.35
C THR A 45 -12.15 -3.78 26.12
N GLU A 46 -12.59 -4.31 24.98
CA GLU A 46 -14.01 -4.35 24.61
C GLU A 46 -14.31 -5.59 23.78
N GLN A 47 -15.33 -6.34 24.19
CA GLN A 47 -15.83 -7.45 23.38
C GLN A 47 -16.72 -6.90 22.26
N MET A 48 -16.26 -6.98 21.04
CA MET A 48 -16.99 -6.54 19.85
C MET A 48 -17.86 -7.69 19.35
N PRO A 49 -19.16 -7.42 19.08
CA PRO A 49 -20.06 -8.45 18.56
C PRO A 49 -19.73 -8.81 17.11
N ALA A 50 -20.13 -10.03 16.72
CA ALA A 50 -20.15 -10.41 15.31
C ALA A 50 -21.12 -9.54 14.51
N LEU A 51 -20.78 -9.24 13.27
CA LEU A 51 -21.61 -8.46 12.36
C LEU A 51 -21.98 -9.30 11.12
N PRO A 52 -23.24 -9.34 10.69
CA PRO A 52 -23.62 -10.02 9.46
C PRO A 52 -23.06 -9.29 8.22
N ALA A 53 -22.92 -10.01 7.11
CA ALA A 53 -22.61 -9.42 5.81
C ALA A 53 -23.62 -8.31 5.46
N GLY A 54 -23.15 -7.25 4.83
CA GLY A 54 -23.93 -6.06 4.51
C GLY A 54 -24.00 -5.01 5.63
N SER A 55 -23.44 -5.29 6.83
CA SER A 55 -23.38 -4.32 7.93
C SER A 55 -22.54 -3.10 7.56
N THR A 56 -22.97 -1.92 8.01
CA THR A 56 -22.23 -0.67 7.86
C THR A 56 -21.73 -0.19 9.21
N VAL A 57 -20.45 0.08 9.32
CA VAL A 57 -19.80 0.55 10.55
C VAL A 57 -19.04 1.84 10.27
N ASN A 58 -19.10 2.77 11.21
CA ASN A 58 -18.27 3.98 11.13
C ASN A 58 -16.83 3.62 11.51
N THR A 59 -15.94 3.61 10.53
CA THR A 59 -14.52 3.25 10.70
C THR A 59 -13.59 4.46 10.78
N GLY A 60 -14.14 5.67 10.78
CA GLY A 60 -13.40 6.93 10.78
C GLY A 60 -14.08 8.00 9.91
N ALA A 61 -13.39 8.50 8.88
CA ALA A 61 -13.88 9.60 8.05
C ALA A 61 -15.18 9.26 7.28
N MET A 62 -15.38 7.99 6.89
CA MET A 62 -16.58 7.54 6.18
C MET A 62 -17.05 6.18 6.70
N PRO A 63 -18.38 5.90 6.65
CA PRO A 63 -18.90 4.58 6.95
C PRO A 63 -18.36 3.52 5.97
N THR A 64 -17.96 2.37 6.50
CA THR A 64 -17.52 1.21 5.73
C THR A 64 -18.58 0.14 5.75
N LYS A 65 -19.02 -0.32 4.59
CA LYS A 65 -19.90 -1.47 4.42
C LYS A 65 -19.05 -2.73 4.28
N PHE A 66 -19.35 -3.76 5.09
CA PHE A 66 -18.71 -5.06 5.00
C PHE A 66 -19.48 -5.97 4.05
N GLU A 67 -18.83 -6.44 3.00
CA GLU A 67 -19.45 -7.38 2.06
C GLU A 67 -19.54 -8.81 2.65
N VAL A 68 -18.72 -9.11 3.66
CA VAL A 68 -18.68 -10.40 4.36
C VAL A 68 -19.05 -10.24 5.84
N ALA A 69 -19.43 -11.35 6.49
CA ALA A 69 -19.65 -11.35 7.93
C ALA A 69 -18.33 -11.15 8.69
N MET A 70 -18.38 -10.33 9.75
CA MET A 70 -17.24 -10.11 10.65
C MET A 70 -17.41 -10.98 11.90
N PRO A 71 -16.37 -11.66 12.38
CA PRO A 71 -16.45 -12.43 13.62
C PRO A 71 -16.59 -11.51 14.84
N SER A 72 -17.07 -12.05 15.95
CA SER A 72 -16.84 -11.44 17.24
C SER A 72 -15.34 -11.41 17.56
N TYR A 73 -14.88 -10.36 18.24
CA TYR A 73 -13.46 -10.21 18.59
C TYR A 73 -13.26 -9.39 19.86
N CYS A 74 -12.19 -9.68 20.59
CA CYS A 74 -11.74 -8.81 21.66
C CYS A 74 -10.90 -7.66 21.06
N ARG A 75 -11.33 -6.42 21.29
CA ARG A 75 -10.57 -5.21 20.96
C ARG A 75 -9.76 -4.78 22.17
N VAL A 76 -8.46 -4.54 21.97
CA VAL A 76 -7.53 -4.04 22.97
C VAL A 76 -6.92 -2.75 22.46
N ASP A 77 -7.22 -1.63 23.12
CA ASP A 77 -6.60 -0.34 22.83
C ASP A 77 -5.55 -0.02 23.89
N GLY A 78 -4.41 0.52 23.49
CA GLY A 78 -3.33 0.83 24.42
C GLY A 78 -2.32 1.82 23.84
N ILE A 79 -1.30 2.10 24.65
CA ILE A 79 -0.18 2.96 24.29
C ILE A 79 1.13 2.30 24.72
N ILE A 80 2.13 2.36 23.87
CA ILE A 80 3.48 1.83 24.12
C ILE A 80 4.44 2.98 24.33
N ASP A 81 5.36 2.83 25.30
CA ASP A 81 6.45 3.75 25.58
C ASP A 81 5.97 5.21 25.75
N SER A 82 4.86 5.39 26.49
CA SER A 82 4.27 6.71 26.79
C SER A 82 5.27 7.61 27.49
N ARG A 83 5.42 8.83 26.99
CA ARG A 83 6.34 9.84 27.52
C ARG A 83 5.83 11.26 27.29
N LYS A 84 6.44 12.21 27.96
CA LYS A 84 6.33 13.64 27.66
C LYS A 84 7.63 14.15 27.05
N SER A 85 7.52 15.05 26.07
CA SER A 85 8.66 15.77 25.50
C SER A 85 9.14 16.87 26.44
N VAL A 86 10.23 17.53 26.05
CA VAL A 86 10.75 18.72 26.77
C VAL A 86 9.75 19.89 26.76
N ASN A 87 8.80 19.89 25.84
CA ASN A 87 7.75 20.91 25.73
C ASN A 87 6.40 20.42 26.32
N ASP A 88 6.41 19.40 27.17
CA ASP A 88 5.25 18.80 27.83
C ASP A 88 4.21 18.17 26.89
N VAL A 89 4.56 17.93 25.61
CA VAL A 89 3.71 17.22 24.65
C VAL A 89 3.77 15.72 24.92
N ALA A 90 2.60 15.07 25.00
CA ALA A 90 2.51 13.62 25.21
C ALA A 90 2.74 12.86 23.91
N TYR A 91 3.65 11.89 23.94
CA TYR A 91 3.97 10.95 22.87
C TYR A 91 3.89 9.50 23.35
N GLY A 92 3.85 8.59 22.41
CA GLY A 92 3.82 7.14 22.60
C GLY A 92 3.10 6.49 21.45
N ILE A 93 3.35 5.21 21.19
CA ILE A 93 2.75 4.48 20.09
C ILE A 93 1.37 4.00 20.52
N GLY A 94 0.33 4.71 20.11
CA GLY A 94 -1.06 4.30 20.28
C GLY A 94 -1.39 3.14 19.34
N PHE A 95 -2.17 2.16 19.81
CA PHE A 95 -2.55 1.01 19.01
C PHE A 95 -3.96 0.52 19.32
N ALA A 96 -4.55 -0.19 18.34
CA ALA A 96 -5.73 -1.03 18.49
C ALA A 96 -5.42 -2.43 17.95
N LEU A 97 -5.69 -3.45 18.76
CA LEU A 97 -5.50 -4.86 18.42
C LEU A 97 -6.85 -5.57 18.45
N ALA A 98 -7.19 -6.26 17.35
CA ALA A 98 -8.38 -7.12 17.23
C ALA A 98 -7.97 -8.58 17.34
N LEU A 99 -8.59 -9.30 18.28
CA LEU A 99 -8.34 -10.71 18.58
C LEU A 99 -9.62 -11.52 18.31
N PRO A 100 -9.81 -12.06 17.09
CA PRO A 100 -11.05 -12.73 16.70
C PRO A 100 -11.23 -14.09 17.39
N GLU A 101 -12.49 -14.47 17.62
CA GLU A 101 -12.82 -15.77 18.23
C GLU A 101 -12.43 -16.95 17.34
N ASN A 102 -12.52 -16.79 16.02
CA ASN A 102 -12.15 -17.78 15.01
C ASN A 102 -10.67 -17.71 14.58
N TRP A 103 -9.77 -17.26 15.49
CA TRP A 103 -8.37 -17.08 15.17
C TRP A 103 -7.72 -18.31 14.55
N ASN A 104 -7.03 -18.12 13.44
CA ASN A 104 -6.46 -19.17 12.61
C ASN A 104 -4.92 -19.30 12.71
N GLY A 105 -4.31 -18.76 13.79
CA GLY A 105 -2.84 -18.78 13.98
C GLY A 105 -2.10 -17.62 13.32
N ARG A 106 -2.77 -16.79 12.52
CA ARG A 106 -2.15 -15.71 11.74
C ARG A 106 -2.25 -14.36 12.44
N PHE A 107 -1.23 -13.55 12.19
CA PHE A 107 -1.14 -12.17 12.65
C PHE A 107 -0.97 -11.24 11.45
N LEU A 108 -1.57 -10.04 11.50
CA LEU A 108 -1.38 -8.99 10.52
C LEU A 108 -1.17 -7.64 11.21
N LEU A 109 -0.08 -6.94 10.86
CA LEU A 109 0.08 -5.52 11.11
C LEU A 109 -0.46 -4.75 9.91
N GLN A 110 -1.46 -3.91 10.14
CA GLN A 110 -2.03 -3.00 9.16
C GLN A 110 -1.22 -1.70 9.14
N GLY A 111 -0.70 -1.33 7.97
CA GLY A 111 0.01 -0.08 7.77
C GLY A 111 -0.88 1.15 7.91
N GLY A 112 -0.25 2.27 8.21
CA GLY A 112 -0.92 3.56 8.33
C GLY A 112 -1.06 4.32 7.02
N GLY A 113 -1.43 5.60 7.10
CA GLY A 113 -1.58 6.49 5.94
C GLY A 113 -1.28 7.95 6.29
N GLY A 114 -0.94 8.76 5.28
CA GLY A 114 -0.52 10.14 5.47
C GLY A 114 0.67 10.23 6.42
N LEU A 115 0.65 11.15 7.35
CA LEU A 115 1.65 11.19 8.43
C LEU A 115 1.19 10.45 9.69
N ASN A 116 0.28 9.49 9.57
CA ASN A 116 -0.35 8.73 10.67
C ASN A 116 -0.96 9.65 11.77
N GLY A 117 -0.54 9.53 13.04
CA GLY A 117 -1.08 10.38 14.14
C GLY A 117 -2.47 9.96 14.63
N SER A 118 -3.03 8.91 14.06
CA SER A 118 -4.31 8.30 14.45
C SER A 118 -4.28 6.79 14.32
N VAL A 119 -4.97 6.11 15.22
CA VAL A 119 -5.11 4.65 15.19
C VAL A 119 -6.34 4.28 14.36
N GLY A 120 -6.13 3.61 13.23
CA GLY A 120 -7.22 3.09 12.41
C GLY A 120 -7.92 1.88 13.03
N MET A 121 -9.12 1.55 12.54
CA MET A 121 -9.79 0.31 12.93
C MET A 121 -8.97 -0.90 12.42
N PRO A 122 -8.65 -1.89 13.28
CA PRO A 122 -7.78 -3.01 12.93
C PRO A 122 -8.54 -4.09 12.14
N LEU A 123 -8.79 -3.84 10.88
CA LEU A 123 -9.54 -4.72 9.97
C LEU A 123 -8.63 -5.55 9.07
N GLY A 124 -7.49 -4.98 8.65
CA GLY A 124 -6.63 -5.58 7.64
C GLY A 124 -7.28 -5.64 6.26
N ALA A 125 -7.89 -4.53 5.83
CA ALA A 125 -8.64 -4.46 4.57
C ALA A 125 -7.77 -4.16 3.34
N GLN A 126 -6.58 -3.57 3.53
CA GLN A 126 -5.72 -3.16 2.42
C GLN A 126 -5.24 -4.36 1.61
N ALA A 127 -5.50 -4.34 0.29
CA ALA A 127 -5.16 -5.40 -0.65
C ALA A 127 -5.70 -6.80 -0.27
N ALA A 128 -6.86 -6.85 0.40
CA ALA A 128 -7.53 -8.07 0.87
C ALA A 128 -8.84 -8.37 0.11
N GLY A 129 -9.07 -7.70 -1.04
CA GLY A 129 -10.33 -7.81 -1.77
C GLY A 129 -11.52 -7.43 -0.88
N ASP A 130 -12.63 -8.15 -1.04
CA ASP A 130 -13.85 -7.92 -0.25
C ASP A 130 -13.83 -8.60 1.12
N ASN A 131 -12.76 -9.33 1.47
CA ASN A 131 -12.69 -10.15 2.67
C ASN A 131 -11.48 -9.74 3.54
N PRO A 132 -11.63 -8.78 4.46
CA PRO A 132 -10.52 -8.27 5.27
C PRO A 132 -9.92 -9.36 6.19
N ALA A 133 -8.67 -9.17 6.60
CA ALA A 133 -7.91 -10.13 7.38
C ALA A 133 -8.64 -10.57 8.67
N LEU A 134 -9.28 -9.62 9.38
CA LEU A 134 -10.06 -9.92 10.59
C LEU A 134 -11.19 -10.90 10.31
N ALA A 135 -11.91 -10.74 9.20
CA ALA A 135 -12.98 -11.66 8.80
C ALA A 135 -12.45 -13.07 8.49
N ARG A 136 -11.20 -13.16 8.01
CA ARG A 136 -10.50 -14.43 7.76
C ARG A 136 -9.90 -15.07 9.01
N GLY A 137 -10.06 -14.46 10.18
CA GLY A 137 -9.54 -14.98 11.46
C GLY A 137 -8.09 -14.60 11.77
N TYR A 138 -7.54 -13.56 11.15
CA TYR A 138 -6.25 -13.00 11.56
C TYR A 138 -6.42 -12.16 12.83
N ALA A 139 -5.46 -12.22 13.75
CA ALA A 139 -5.30 -11.18 14.76
C ALA A 139 -4.69 -9.95 14.05
N VAL A 140 -5.36 -8.80 14.17
CA VAL A 140 -4.97 -7.60 13.40
C VAL A 140 -4.63 -6.45 14.34
N VAL A 141 -3.52 -5.77 14.11
CA VAL A 141 -3.13 -4.56 14.84
C VAL A 141 -2.96 -3.37 13.90
N SER A 142 -3.35 -2.18 14.37
CA SER A 142 -3.06 -0.87 13.76
C SER A 142 -2.44 0.06 14.78
N MET A 143 -1.74 1.11 14.32
CA MET A 143 -1.03 2.07 15.18
C MET A 143 -1.10 3.49 14.64
N ASP A 144 -0.69 4.48 15.47
CA ASP A 144 -0.56 5.90 15.11
C ASP A 144 0.88 6.35 14.81
N SER A 145 1.84 5.43 14.75
CA SER A 145 3.27 5.69 14.51
C SER A 145 3.98 6.54 15.58
N GLY A 146 3.43 6.62 16.79
CA GLY A 146 4.12 7.18 17.96
C GLY A 146 3.76 8.62 18.30
N HIS A 147 2.75 9.21 17.70
CA HIS A 147 2.27 10.56 17.97
C HIS A 147 0.76 10.70 17.72
N LYS A 148 0.21 11.84 18.15
CA LYS A 148 -1.15 12.27 17.77
C LYS A 148 -1.03 13.41 16.79
N GLY A 149 -1.86 13.42 15.75
CA GLY A 149 -1.92 14.46 14.75
C GLY A 149 -3.34 14.90 14.45
N GLU A 150 -3.53 16.15 14.06
CA GLU A 150 -4.80 16.68 13.58
C GLU A 150 -4.82 16.69 12.05
N GLY A 151 -5.86 16.08 11.47
CA GLY A 151 -5.93 15.90 10.02
C GLY A 151 -4.88 14.89 9.50
N GLY A 152 -4.89 14.60 8.22
CA GLY A 152 -4.07 13.53 7.64
C GLY A 152 -2.58 13.86 7.44
N PHE A 153 -2.14 15.13 7.64
CA PHE A 153 -0.81 15.61 7.26
C PHE A 153 -0.16 16.55 8.29
N ASP A 154 -0.48 16.38 9.58
CA ASP A 154 0.17 17.11 10.65
C ASP A 154 1.61 16.60 10.86
N ALA A 155 2.58 17.42 10.53
CA ALA A 155 4.01 17.13 10.66
C ALA A 155 4.65 17.75 11.94
N SER A 156 3.86 18.31 12.87
CA SER A 156 4.34 19.00 14.06
C SER A 156 5.22 18.11 14.96
N PHE A 157 4.94 16.80 14.99
CA PHE A 157 5.71 15.80 15.73
C PHE A 157 7.19 15.70 15.30
N MET A 158 7.51 16.11 14.06
CA MET A 158 8.90 16.07 13.56
C MET A 158 9.83 17.04 14.30
N GLY A 159 9.29 17.95 15.10
CA GLY A 159 10.06 18.78 16.02
C GLY A 159 10.58 18.03 17.26
N ASP A 160 10.08 16.82 17.54
CA ASP A 160 10.59 15.94 18.60
C ASP A 160 11.37 14.78 17.97
N GLN A 161 12.65 14.65 18.30
CA GLN A 161 13.54 13.64 17.70
C GLN A 161 12.99 12.22 17.83
N LYS A 162 12.50 11.84 19.02
CA LYS A 162 12.02 10.46 19.25
C LYS A 162 10.73 10.18 18.49
N ALA A 163 9.81 11.16 18.42
CA ALA A 163 8.58 11.01 17.66
C ALA A 163 8.87 10.92 16.15
N ALA A 164 9.82 11.69 15.64
CA ALA A 164 10.29 11.56 14.26
C ALA A 164 10.88 10.16 13.98
N LEU A 165 11.75 9.65 14.86
CA LEU A 165 12.33 8.31 14.74
C LEU A 165 11.27 7.21 14.83
N ASP A 166 10.27 7.36 15.70
CA ASP A 166 9.14 6.43 15.80
C ASP A 166 8.38 6.37 14.48
N PHE A 167 7.99 7.50 13.92
CA PHE A 167 7.30 7.59 12.65
C PHE A 167 8.13 7.00 11.50
N TYR A 168 9.42 7.30 11.44
CA TYR A 168 10.23 6.83 10.32
C TYR A 168 10.50 5.34 10.34
N TYR A 169 10.74 4.72 11.50
CA TYR A 169 11.06 3.29 11.52
C TYR A 169 10.91 2.55 12.86
N LEU A 170 10.96 3.23 14.03
CA LEU A 170 11.00 2.50 15.30
C LEU A 170 9.64 1.93 15.68
N ALA A 171 8.56 2.66 15.42
CA ALA A 171 7.22 2.26 15.85
C ALA A 171 6.78 0.93 15.24
N VAL A 172 7.04 0.70 13.94
CA VAL A 172 6.62 -0.55 13.25
C VAL A 172 7.28 -1.79 13.86
N GLY A 173 8.56 -1.71 14.24
CA GLY A 173 9.24 -2.82 14.92
C GLY A 173 8.72 -3.02 16.34
N ARG A 174 8.53 -1.93 17.08
CA ARG A 174 8.10 -1.96 18.48
C ARG A 174 6.69 -2.50 18.64
N ILE A 175 5.73 -2.00 17.86
CA ILE A 175 4.34 -2.50 17.88
C ILE A 175 4.25 -3.98 17.47
N THR A 176 5.03 -4.41 16.48
CA THR A 176 5.04 -5.80 16.04
C THR A 176 5.41 -6.74 17.19
N GLY A 177 6.47 -6.46 17.93
CA GLY A 177 6.88 -7.28 19.07
C GLY A 177 5.81 -7.31 20.17
N VAL A 178 5.28 -6.15 20.55
CA VAL A 178 4.23 -6.02 21.58
C VAL A 178 2.95 -6.76 21.16
N ALA A 179 2.48 -6.54 19.93
CA ALA A 179 1.24 -7.16 19.47
C ALA A 179 1.34 -8.68 19.38
N LYS A 180 2.46 -9.22 18.88
CA LYS A 180 2.72 -10.67 18.87
C LYS A 180 2.69 -11.27 20.29
N GLU A 181 3.27 -10.58 21.27
CA GLU A 181 3.24 -11.00 22.66
C GLU A 181 1.80 -10.98 23.22
N LEU A 182 1.03 -9.91 22.98
CA LEU A 182 -0.37 -9.84 23.41
C LEU A 182 -1.24 -10.92 22.76
N VAL A 183 -1.04 -11.20 21.47
CA VAL A 183 -1.71 -12.31 20.75
C VAL A 183 -1.40 -13.64 21.41
N ALA A 184 -0.11 -13.93 21.63
CA ALA A 184 0.29 -15.21 22.26
C ALA A 184 -0.28 -15.37 23.67
N ARG A 185 -0.34 -14.29 24.46
CA ARG A 185 -0.94 -14.31 25.81
C ARG A 185 -2.45 -14.57 25.76
N TYR A 186 -3.17 -13.91 24.87
CA TYR A 186 -4.61 -14.07 24.74
C TYR A 186 -5.00 -15.47 24.29
N TYR A 187 -4.32 -16.01 23.29
CA TYR A 187 -4.64 -17.34 22.75
C TYR A 187 -3.95 -18.49 23.49
N GLY A 188 -2.98 -18.21 24.38
CA GLY A 188 -2.23 -19.23 25.14
C GLY A 188 -1.29 -20.07 24.28
N LYS A 189 -1.02 -19.63 23.03
CA LYS A 189 -0.09 -20.28 22.11
C LYS A 189 0.57 -19.24 21.20
N PRO A 190 1.79 -19.51 20.67
CA PRO A 190 2.43 -18.61 19.70
C PRO A 190 1.62 -18.55 18.41
N LEU A 191 1.80 -17.48 17.67
CA LEU A 191 1.29 -17.36 16.30
C LEU A 191 2.12 -18.24 15.34
N GLU A 192 1.50 -18.65 14.25
CA GLU A 192 2.10 -19.53 13.24
C GLU A 192 2.73 -18.72 12.12
N HIS A 193 2.04 -17.67 11.64
CA HIS A 193 2.51 -16.81 10.56
C HIS A 193 2.21 -15.33 10.80
N SER A 194 3.06 -14.48 10.25
CA SER A 194 3.02 -13.03 10.42
C SER A 194 3.00 -12.32 9.07
N TYR A 195 2.03 -11.44 8.88
CA TYR A 195 1.84 -10.68 7.66
C TYR A 195 1.79 -9.18 7.91
N PHE A 196 2.17 -8.42 6.89
CA PHE A 196 2.00 -6.98 6.84
C PHE A 196 1.29 -6.59 5.54
N SER A 197 0.39 -5.61 5.60
CA SER A 197 -0.20 -4.98 4.42
C SER A 197 -0.38 -3.49 4.64
N GLY A 198 0.12 -2.68 3.71
CA GLY A 198 -0.02 -1.24 3.78
C GLY A 198 0.19 -0.55 2.43
N CYS A 199 -0.38 0.65 2.30
CA CYS A 199 -0.26 1.50 1.12
C CYS A 199 0.19 2.90 1.52
N SER A 200 0.82 3.66 0.62
CA SER A 200 1.30 5.02 0.91
C SER A 200 2.36 5.04 2.01
N THR A 201 2.14 5.75 3.11
CA THR A 201 2.98 5.65 4.32
C THR A 201 3.04 4.20 4.82
N GLY A 202 1.91 3.45 4.79
CA GLY A 202 1.90 2.03 5.09
C GLY A 202 2.76 1.22 4.11
N GLY A 203 2.79 1.56 2.83
CA GLY A 203 3.71 0.96 1.87
C GLY A 203 5.18 1.21 2.24
N ARG A 204 5.53 2.44 2.65
CA ARG A 204 6.86 2.78 3.21
C ARG A 204 7.15 1.95 4.48
N GLU A 205 6.17 1.81 5.38
CA GLU A 205 6.31 0.97 6.59
C GLU A 205 6.64 -0.48 6.23
N GLY A 206 5.99 -1.06 5.20
CA GLY A 206 6.30 -2.39 4.68
C GLY A 206 7.72 -2.50 4.11
N MET A 207 8.20 -1.47 3.41
CA MET A 207 9.60 -1.40 2.98
C MET A 207 10.56 -1.36 4.16
N ILE A 208 10.28 -0.52 5.17
CA ILE A 208 11.09 -0.46 6.40
C ILE A 208 11.14 -1.80 7.12
N LEU A 209 10.02 -2.52 7.19
CA LEU A 209 9.96 -3.84 7.81
C LEU A 209 10.86 -4.84 7.08
N SER A 210 10.80 -4.92 5.76
CA SER A 210 11.69 -5.80 4.98
C SER A 210 13.17 -5.40 5.06
N GLN A 211 13.47 -4.10 5.22
CA GLN A 211 14.81 -3.55 5.21
C GLN A 211 15.49 -3.57 6.59
N ARG A 212 14.77 -3.23 7.66
CA ARG A 212 15.34 -3.01 9.00
C ARG A 212 14.90 -4.06 10.03
N TYR A 213 13.83 -4.79 9.76
CA TYR A 213 13.27 -5.81 10.64
C TYR A 213 12.98 -7.11 9.86
N PRO A 214 13.98 -7.63 9.11
CA PRO A 214 13.76 -8.68 8.12
C PRO A 214 13.22 -9.99 8.68
N GLU A 215 13.34 -10.23 10.00
CA GLU A 215 12.91 -11.48 10.65
C GLU A 215 11.49 -11.41 11.25
N LEU A 216 10.82 -10.25 11.17
CA LEU A 216 9.54 -10.09 11.85
C LEU A 216 8.33 -10.62 11.07
N PHE A 217 8.42 -10.79 9.76
CA PHE A 217 7.29 -11.13 8.91
C PHE A 217 7.63 -12.21 7.88
N ASP A 218 6.67 -13.11 7.66
CA ASP A 218 6.73 -14.13 6.62
C ASP A 218 6.24 -13.61 5.27
N GLY A 219 5.30 -12.65 5.29
CA GLY A 219 4.75 -12.02 4.09
C GLY A 219 4.51 -10.52 4.26
N ILE A 220 4.96 -9.71 3.29
CA ILE A 220 4.80 -8.26 3.30
C ILE A 220 4.17 -7.82 1.97
N ILE A 221 3.12 -7.00 2.04
CA ILE A 221 2.48 -6.35 0.89
C ILE A 221 2.74 -4.85 0.98
N VAL A 222 3.34 -4.30 -0.07
CA VAL A 222 3.74 -2.89 -0.22
C VAL A 222 2.95 -2.28 -1.37
N GLY A 223 2.02 -1.39 -1.06
CA GLY A 223 1.25 -0.64 -2.06
C GLY A 223 1.70 0.81 -2.17
N ASP A 224 1.84 1.33 -3.38
CA ASP A 224 2.09 2.75 -3.71
C ASP A 224 2.99 3.47 -2.67
N PRO A 225 4.20 2.95 -2.36
CA PRO A 225 4.95 3.34 -1.18
C PRO A 225 5.43 4.78 -1.23
N ALA A 226 5.23 5.53 -0.15
CA ALA A 226 5.78 6.85 0.06
C ALA A 226 7.30 6.78 0.36
N MET A 227 8.09 6.16 -0.53
CA MET A 227 9.47 5.78 -0.25
C MET A 227 10.48 6.91 -0.37
N ARG A 228 10.17 7.95 -1.17
CA ARG A 228 11.00 9.15 -1.41
C ARG A 228 10.13 10.40 -1.44
N THR A 229 9.42 10.65 -0.34
CA THR A 229 8.38 11.70 -0.28
C THR A 229 8.91 13.11 -0.58
N GLY A 230 10.12 13.44 -0.17
CA GLY A 230 10.75 14.72 -0.50
C GLY A 230 10.87 14.93 -2.01
N TYR A 231 11.33 13.92 -2.72
CA TYR A 231 11.53 13.97 -4.16
C TYR A 231 10.24 13.91 -4.96
N SER A 232 9.25 13.11 -4.53
CA SER A 232 7.93 13.09 -5.18
C SER A 232 7.23 14.44 -5.04
N ASN A 233 7.31 15.07 -3.86
CA ASN A 233 6.78 16.42 -3.65
C ASN A 233 7.48 17.49 -4.52
N LEU A 234 8.81 17.38 -4.69
CA LEU A 234 9.57 18.22 -5.62
C LEU A 234 9.06 18.05 -7.05
N ALA A 235 8.84 16.79 -7.49
CA ALA A 235 8.33 16.51 -8.84
C ALA A 235 6.94 17.11 -9.06
N LEU A 236 6.05 17.02 -8.06
CA LEU A 236 4.73 17.66 -8.15
C LEU A 236 4.82 19.20 -8.22
N ALA A 237 5.70 19.80 -7.41
CA ALA A 237 5.95 21.23 -7.48
C ALA A 237 6.51 21.64 -8.86
N TYR A 238 7.37 20.80 -9.45
CA TYR A 238 7.88 20.97 -10.81
C TYR A 238 6.76 20.90 -11.86
N ILE A 239 5.91 19.89 -11.80
CA ILE A 239 4.75 19.76 -12.70
C ILE A 239 3.85 21.00 -12.57
N GLY A 240 3.59 21.44 -11.33
CA GLY A 240 2.82 22.66 -11.06
C GLY A 240 3.45 23.91 -11.66
N ALA A 241 4.77 24.06 -11.59
CA ALA A 241 5.49 25.18 -12.18
C ALA A 241 5.43 25.15 -13.72
N VAL A 242 5.71 24.00 -14.34
CA VAL A 242 5.66 23.79 -15.80
C VAL A 242 4.25 24.06 -16.34
N PHE A 243 3.22 23.54 -15.69
CA PHE A 243 1.83 23.78 -16.09
C PHE A 243 1.42 25.23 -15.85
N GLY A 244 1.88 25.86 -14.75
CA GLY A 244 1.61 27.26 -14.45
C GLY A 244 2.23 28.23 -15.47
N GLU A 245 3.45 27.95 -15.97
CA GLU A 245 4.07 28.76 -17.03
C GLU A 245 3.25 28.71 -18.34
N ALA A 246 2.65 27.57 -18.65
CA ALA A 246 1.89 27.33 -19.87
C ALA A 246 0.39 27.65 -19.73
N ALA A 247 -0.13 27.76 -18.52
CA ALA A 247 -1.55 27.98 -18.26
C ALA A 247 -1.98 29.41 -18.60
N PRO A 248 -3.27 29.61 -18.95
CA PRO A 248 -3.85 30.96 -19.07
C PRO A 248 -3.72 31.72 -17.75
N LYS A 249 -3.36 33.01 -17.85
CA LYS A 249 -3.32 33.93 -16.70
C LYS A 249 -4.66 34.63 -16.52
N ASP A 250 -5.08 34.78 -15.28
CA ASP A 250 -6.26 35.59 -14.94
C ASP A 250 -5.99 37.12 -15.07
N ALA A 251 -7.00 37.92 -14.77
CA ALA A 251 -6.89 39.38 -14.84
C ALA A 251 -5.84 39.98 -13.88
N SER A 252 -5.43 39.25 -12.85
CA SER A 252 -4.36 39.64 -11.92
C SER A 252 -2.96 39.19 -12.37
N GLY A 253 -2.87 38.48 -13.50
CA GLY A 253 -1.64 37.90 -14.01
C GLY A 253 -1.25 36.58 -13.37
N LYS A 254 -2.11 35.99 -12.51
CA LYS A 254 -1.88 34.72 -11.84
C LYS A 254 -2.31 33.58 -12.75
N ALA A 255 -1.45 32.59 -12.90
CA ALA A 255 -1.75 31.35 -13.59
C ALA A 255 -2.30 30.29 -12.62
N ASP A 256 -3.21 29.45 -13.11
CA ASP A 256 -3.70 28.26 -12.40
C ASP A 256 -3.27 27.01 -13.19
N PRO A 257 -2.34 26.22 -12.67
CA PRO A 257 -1.87 25.00 -13.35
C PRO A 257 -3.01 24.04 -13.73
N GLY A 258 -4.06 23.97 -12.91
CA GLY A 258 -5.24 23.13 -13.16
C GLY A 258 -6.11 23.58 -14.35
N LYS A 259 -5.86 24.77 -14.90
CA LYS A 259 -6.55 25.32 -16.08
C LYS A 259 -5.77 25.20 -17.38
N LEU A 260 -4.59 24.56 -17.36
CA LEU A 260 -3.82 24.35 -18.59
C LEU A 260 -4.58 23.46 -19.59
N PHE A 261 -5.25 22.43 -19.10
CA PHE A 261 -6.04 21.50 -19.89
C PHE A 261 -7.53 21.61 -19.52
N SER A 262 -8.36 21.97 -20.49
CA SER A 262 -9.83 21.90 -20.34
C SER A 262 -10.29 20.44 -20.23
N ASP A 263 -11.55 20.21 -19.88
CA ASP A 263 -12.14 18.86 -19.86
C ASP A 263 -12.05 18.19 -21.25
N LEU A 264 -12.27 18.96 -22.33
CA LEU A 264 -12.11 18.48 -23.70
C LEU A 264 -10.65 18.11 -24.01
N ASP A 265 -9.67 18.92 -23.55
CA ASP A 265 -8.26 18.61 -23.74
C ASP A 265 -7.86 17.34 -23.00
N ARG A 266 -8.33 17.14 -21.76
CA ARG A 266 -8.07 15.91 -20.99
C ARG A 266 -8.67 14.69 -21.67
N GLN A 267 -9.90 14.80 -22.19
CA GLN A 267 -10.54 13.71 -22.94
C GLN A 267 -9.80 13.42 -24.25
N LEU A 268 -9.34 14.46 -24.95
CA LEU A 268 -8.53 14.31 -26.17
C LEU A 268 -7.21 13.56 -25.88
N ILE A 269 -6.50 13.94 -24.82
CA ILE A 269 -5.27 13.26 -24.40
C ILE A 269 -5.54 11.80 -24.07
N LYS A 270 -6.58 11.52 -23.26
CA LYS A 270 -6.98 10.15 -22.89
C LYS A 270 -7.32 9.31 -24.14
N THR A 271 -8.05 9.87 -25.09
CA THR A 271 -8.42 9.18 -26.32
C THR A 271 -7.18 8.86 -27.18
N ALA A 272 -6.27 9.81 -27.33
CA ALA A 272 -5.03 9.60 -28.10
C ALA A 272 -4.11 8.58 -27.44
N LEU A 273 -4.02 8.60 -26.12
CA LEU A 273 -3.27 7.62 -25.33
C LEU A 273 -3.85 6.20 -25.52
N LEU A 274 -5.15 6.03 -25.41
CA LEU A 274 -5.81 4.74 -25.67
C LEU A 274 -5.59 4.27 -27.12
N ASN A 275 -5.66 5.18 -28.09
CA ASN A 275 -5.39 4.81 -29.48
C ASN A 275 -3.96 4.29 -29.70
N ALA A 276 -2.98 4.78 -28.91
CA ALA A 276 -1.59 4.36 -29.00
C ALA A 276 -1.30 3.06 -28.23
N CYS A 277 -1.93 2.87 -27.06
CA CYS A 277 -1.49 1.88 -26.10
C CYS A 277 -2.49 0.77 -25.76
N ASP A 278 -3.80 1.01 -25.88
CA ASP A 278 -4.86 0.09 -25.45
C ASP A 278 -4.73 -1.31 -26.10
N GLN A 279 -4.45 -1.38 -27.41
CA GLN A 279 -4.31 -2.64 -28.14
C GLN A 279 -3.06 -3.46 -27.79
N LYS A 280 -2.12 -2.89 -27.00
CA LYS A 280 -0.82 -3.54 -26.72
C LYS A 280 -0.91 -4.71 -25.72
N ASP A 281 -2.07 -4.95 -25.17
CA ASP A 281 -2.42 -6.11 -24.34
C ASP A 281 -3.40 -7.09 -25.05
N GLY A 282 -3.57 -6.92 -26.37
CA GLY A 282 -4.37 -7.79 -27.22
C GLY A 282 -5.84 -7.39 -27.37
N VAL A 283 -6.34 -6.36 -26.65
CA VAL A 283 -7.74 -5.93 -26.72
C VAL A 283 -7.87 -4.40 -26.59
N LYS A 284 -8.89 -3.83 -27.22
CA LYS A 284 -9.28 -2.42 -27.03
C LYS A 284 -10.45 -2.34 -26.08
N ASP A 285 -10.17 -2.08 -24.81
CA ASP A 285 -11.19 -2.09 -23.77
C ASP A 285 -11.15 -0.89 -22.81
N GLY A 286 -10.30 0.09 -23.12
CA GLY A 286 -10.16 1.33 -22.37
C GLY A 286 -9.18 1.24 -21.19
N MET A 287 -8.34 0.20 -21.14
CA MET A 287 -7.32 -0.02 -20.12
C MET A 287 -5.97 -0.34 -20.77
N ILE A 288 -4.87 -0.10 -20.08
CA ILE A 288 -3.51 -0.33 -20.59
C ILE A 288 -2.80 -1.33 -19.67
N PHE A 289 -2.94 -2.63 -19.93
CA PHE A 289 -2.34 -3.69 -19.12
C PHE A 289 -0.87 -3.99 -19.46
N ASN A 290 -0.34 -3.36 -20.50
CA ASN A 290 1.10 -3.38 -20.81
C ASN A 290 1.69 -1.95 -20.73
N PRO A 291 1.79 -1.33 -19.54
CA PRO A 291 2.19 0.07 -19.42
C PRO A 291 3.65 0.31 -19.84
N LEU A 292 4.52 -0.70 -19.72
CA LEU A 292 5.92 -0.58 -20.13
C LEU A 292 6.12 -0.58 -21.64
N ALA A 293 5.16 -1.09 -22.41
CA ALA A 293 5.16 -1.06 -23.88
C ALA A 293 4.43 0.17 -24.45
N CYS A 294 3.83 1.02 -23.59
CA CYS A 294 3.14 2.22 -24.03
C CYS A 294 4.15 3.28 -24.49
N ASP A 295 4.13 3.61 -25.78
CA ASP A 295 5.03 4.56 -26.44
C ASP A 295 4.32 5.85 -26.89
N PHE A 296 3.29 6.26 -26.15
CA PHE A 296 2.52 7.46 -26.46
C PHE A 296 3.38 8.73 -26.48
N ASP A 297 3.41 9.43 -27.62
CA ASP A 297 4.01 10.76 -27.75
C ASP A 297 2.90 11.81 -27.92
N PRO A 298 2.70 12.73 -26.93
CA PRO A 298 1.71 13.79 -27.05
C PRO A 298 1.92 14.74 -28.23
N ALA A 299 3.06 14.71 -28.95
CA ALA A 299 3.30 15.48 -30.16
C ALA A 299 2.25 15.22 -31.25
N VAL A 300 1.65 14.03 -31.29
CA VAL A 300 0.59 13.69 -32.23
C VAL A 300 -0.65 14.59 -32.10
N LEU A 301 -0.81 15.23 -30.95
CA LEU A 301 -1.93 16.13 -30.65
C LEU A 301 -1.69 17.58 -31.04
N THR A 302 -0.50 17.93 -31.56
CA THR A 302 -0.16 19.33 -31.86
C THR A 302 -1.02 19.90 -32.99
N CYS A 303 -1.67 21.05 -32.78
CA CYS A 303 -2.40 21.77 -33.83
C CYS A 303 -1.48 22.15 -34.98
N LYS A 304 -1.93 21.90 -36.23
CA LYS A 304 -1.26 22.40 -37.45
C LYS A 304 -1.60 23.86 -37.80
N GLY A 305 -2.51 24.46 -37.08
CA GLY A 305 -3.00 25.81 -37.24
C GLY A 305 -3.56 26.33 -35.92
N GLU A 306 -4.71 27.01 -35.96
CA GLU A 306 -5.38 27.47 -34.76
C GLU A 306 -5.89 26.31 -33.89
N LYS A 307 -6.03 26.56 -32.58
CA LYS A 307 -6.55 25.58 -31.60
C LYS A 307 -7.99 25.23 -31.94
N THR A 308 -8.25 23.91 -32.05
CA THR A 308 -9.59 23.33 -32.16
C THR A 308 -9.79 22.31 -31.03
N GLU A 309 -10.98 21.71 -30.92
CA GLU A 309 -11.26 20.64 -29.96
C GLU A 309 -10.46 19.35 -30.25
N GLY A 310 -10.00 19.16 -31.49
CA GLY A 310 -9.26 17.98 -31.95
C GLY A 310 -7.73 18.09 -31.81
N CYS A 311 -7.19 19.19 -31.25
CA CYS A 311 -5.74 19.34 -31.10
C CYS A 311 -5.36 20.20 -29.88
N LEU A 312 -4.12 20.14 -29.47
CA LEU A 312 -3.53 20.94 -28.39
C LEU A 312 -2.61 22.03 -28.98
N LYS A 313 -2.51 23.18 -28.32
CA LYS A 313 -1.48 24.18 -28.65
C LYS A 313 -0.10 23.58 -28.44
N ALA A 314 0.88 23.99 -29.25
CA ALA A 314 2.26 23.52 -29.09
C ALA A 314 2.80 23.73 -27.66
N GLN A 315 2.43 24.83 -27.00
CA GLN A 315 2.79 25.12 -25.62
C GLN A 315 2.20 24.08 -24.63
N GLN A 316 0.94 23.64 -24.82
CA GLN A 316 0.31 22.61 -23.99
C GLN A 316 1.01 21.24 -24.18
N VAL A 317 1.32 20.88 -25.43
CA VAL A 317 2.05 19.63 -25.74
C VAL A 317 3.44 19.65 -25.12
N ASN A 318 4.16 20.76 -25.24
CA ASN A 318 5.51 20.90 -24.66
C ASN A 318 5.46 20.82 -23.13
N ALA A 319 4.51 21.50 -22.49
CA ALA A 319 4.33 21.42 -21.04
C ALA A 319 4.02 19.99 -20.57
N LEU A 320 3.17 19.27 -21.32
CA LEU A 320 2.85 17.87 -21.03
C LEU A 320 4.09 16.96 -21.09
N LYS A 321 4.89 17.11 -22.17
CA LYS A 321 6.13 16.32 -22.33
C LYS A 321 7.14 16.60 -21.21
N ILE A 322 7.40 17.88 -20.92
CA ILE A 322 8.34 18.30 -19.88
C ILE A 322 7.91 17.82 -18.50
N ALA A 323 6.64 18.02 -18.15
CA ALA A 323 6.09 17.66 -16.85
C ALA A 323 6.18 16.15 -16.58
N PHE A 324 5.81 15.33 -17.57
CA PHE A 324 5.82 13.87 -17.42
C PHE A 324 7.22 13.24 -17.50
N ALA A 325 8.17 13.92 -18.15
CA ALA A 325 9.57 13.50 -18.13
C ALA A 325 10.25 13.64 -16.76
N GLY A 326 9.64 14.43 -15.86
CA GLY A 326 10.19 14.71 -14.54
C GLY A 326 11.29 15.76 -14.52
N PRO A 327 11.67 16.26 -13.31
CA PRO A 327 12.72 17.24 -13.14
C PRO A 327 14.11 16.63 -13.36
N LYS A 328 14.99 17.39 -14.01
CA LYS A 328 16.38 17.03 -14.28
C LYS A 328 17.35 18.01 -13.66
N ASP A 329 18.57 17.54 -13.40
CA ASP A 329 19.69 18.38 -13.01
C ASP A 329 20.32 19.10 -14.25
N PRO A 330 21.26 20.04 -14.04
CA PRO A 330 21.95 20.70 -15.16
C PRO A 330 22.78 19.78 -16.06
N PHE A 331 22.98 18.54 -15.69
CA PHE A 331 23.70 17.52 -16.46
C PHE A 331 22.74 16.50 -17.11
N GLU A 332 21.44 16.82 -17.18
CA GLU A 332 20.37 15.98 -17.72
C GLU A 332 20.10 14.66 -16.96
N ASN A 333 20.63 14.49 -15.74
CA ASN A 333 20.27 13.36 -14.91
C ASN A 333 18.90 13.58 -14.25
N ASP A 334 18.14 12.50 -14.11
CA ASP A 334 16.83 12.56 -13.47
C ASP A 334 16.98 12.85 -11.96
N ILE A 335 16.40 13.95 -11.50
CA ILE A 335 16.22 14.26 -10.07
C ILE A 335 15.10 13.38 -9.51
N TYR A 336 14.03 13.21 -10.27
CA TYR A 336 12.98 12.25 -10.00
C TYR A 336 12.56 11.58 -11.31
N VAL A 337 12.16 10.32 -11.23
CA VAL A 337 11.78 9.52 -12.40
C VAL A 337 10.56 10.10 -13.14
N PRO A 338 10.37 9.78 -14.42
CA PRO A 338 9.18 10.14 -15.17
C PRO A 338 7.89 9.60 -14.52
N PHE A 339 6.77 10.26 -14.82
CA PHE A 339 5.44 9.68 -14.62
C PHE A 339 4.97 8.99 -15.91
N PRO A 340 4.42 7.76 -15.84
CA PRO A 340 3.92 7.10 -17.02
C PRO A 340 2.62 7.76 -17.51
N TYR A 341 2.36 7.64 -18.80
CA TYR A 341 1.07 7.98 -19.37
C TYR A 341 0.09 6.81 -19.17
N ASP A 342 -1.00 7.05 -18.43
CA ASP A 342 -2.09 6.10 -18.28
C ASP A 342 -3.43 6.83 -18.18
N VAL A 343 -4.54 6.11 -18.29
CA VAL A 343 -5.87 6.69 -18.47
C VAL A 343 -6.34 7.56 -17.30
N GLY A 344 -5.95 7.25 -16.07
CA GLY A 344 -6.35 7.98 -14.87
C GLY A 344 -5.64 9.33 -14.69
N ILE A 345 -4.60 9.65 -15.49
CA ILE A 345 -3.98 10.99 -15.45
C ILE A 345 -4.97 12.11 -15.79
N ALA A 346 -6.05 11.78 -16.53
CA ALA A 346 -7.10 12.72 -16.93
C ALA A 346 -8.24 12.84 -15.91
N ASP A 347 -8.26 12.03 -14.85
CA ASP A 347 -9.33 12.00 -13.87
C ASP A 347 -9.36 13.29 -13.03
N THR A 348 -10.58 13.78 -12.72
CA THR A 348 -10.78 15.00 -11.93
C THR A 348 -11.40 14.74 -10.57
N GLY A 349 -11.86 13.51 -10.33
CA GLY A 349 -12.48 13.06 -9.09
C GLY A 349 -11.53 12.27 -8.20
N GLY A 350 -12.06 11.84 -7.05
CA GLY A 350 -11.33 11.03 -6.08
C GLY A 350 -10.60 11.86 -5.01
N PHE A 351 -9.86 11.16 -4.15
CA PHE A 351 -9.04 11.77 -3.10
C PHE A 351 -7.91 12.61 -3.70
N LEU A 352 -7.25 12.08 -4.71
CA LEU A 352 -6.23 12.75 -5.50
C LEU A 352 -6.65 12.72 -6.97
N PRO A 353 -6.91 13.88 -7.60
CA PRO A 353 -7.18 13.94 -9.02
C PRO A 353 -5.91 13.64 -9.83
N GLY A 354 -6.08 13.16 -11.07
CA GLY A 354 -4.98 12.89 -11.97
C GLY A 354 -4.14 14.13 -12.31
N LEU A 355 -2.91 13.90 -12.74
CA LEU A 355 -1.90 14.96 -12.94
C LEU A 355 -2.36 16.10 -13.89
N LEU A 356 -3.19 15.79 -14.90
CA LEU A 356 -3.69 16.82 -15.83
C LEU A 356 -4.67 17.82 -15.19
N ALA A 357 -5.22 17.51 -14.02
CA ALA A 357 -6.04 18.43 -13.25
C ALA A 357 -5.19 19.42 -12.40
N GLY A 358 -3.87 19.28 -12.48
CA GLY A 358 -2.89 20.01 -11.68
C GLY A 358 -2.68 19.39 -10.30
N PRO A 359 -1.46 19.46 -9.78
CA PRO A 359 -1.13 18.88 -8.46
C PRO A 359 -1.93 19.60 -7.36
N ARG A 360 -2.70 18.84 -6.58
CA ARG A 360 -3.56 19.36 -5.49
C ARG A 360 -3.13 18.89 -4.11
N ILE A 361 -1.95 18.31 -4.01
CA ILE A 361 -1.41 17.84 -2.73
C ILE A 361 -0.84 19.03 -1.96
N PRO A 362 -0.93 19.06 -0.62
CA PRO A 362 -0.37 20.13 0.19
C PRO A 362 1.16 20.08 0.19
N VAL A 363 1.75 20.44 -0.93
CA VAL A 363 3.21 20.60 -1.11
C VAL A 363 3.54 22.06 -0.89
N ALA A 364 4.64 22.34 -0.21
CA ALA A 364 5.18 23.70 -0.16
C ALA A 364 5.47 24.17 -1.59
N GLN A 365 4.69 25.12 -2.09
CA GLN A 365 4.94 25.73 -3.40
C GLN A 365 6.03 26.79 -3.25
N PRO A 366 7.01 26.84 -4.18
CA PRO A 366 7.91 28.00 -4.25
C PRO A 366 7.09 29.28 -4.39
N GLY A 367 7.45 30.32 -3.66
CA GLY A 367 6.78 31.63 -3.77
C GLY A 367 6.75 32.09 -5.23
N ASN A 368 5.67 32.79 -5.63
CA ASN A 368 5.36 33.18 -7.01
C ASN A 368 6.41 34.09 -7.71
N SER A 369 7.53 34.42 -7.07
CA SER A 369 8.54 35.36 -7.56
C SER A 369 9.87 34.73 -7.99
N GLU A 370 10.12 33.47 -7.68
CA GLU A 370 11.37 32.79 -8.05
C GLU A 370 11.12 31.73 -9.15
N LYS A 371 12.01 31.71 -10.13
CA LYS A 371 12.05 30.62 -11.12
C LYS A 371 12.26 29.29 -10.38
N PHE A 372 11.44 28.28 -10.70
CA PHE A 372 11.57 26.96 -10.09
C PHE A 372 12.95 26.38 -10.38
N ASP A 373 13.69 26.02 -9.34
CA ASP A 373 15.03 25.43 -9.41
C ASP A 373 15.01 24.05 -8.74
N ALA A 374 14.85 23.02 -9.57
CA ALA A 374 14.77 21.64 -9.12
C ALA A 374 16.08 21.16 -8.47
N ALA A 375 17.24 21.56 -9.01
CA ALA A 375 18.53 21.13 -8.48
C ALA A 375 18.81 21.72 -7.11
N ARG A 376 18.47 23.01 -6.88
CA ARG A 376 18.56 23.66 -5.57
C ARG A 376 17.67 22.99 -4.55
N LEU A 377 16.42 22.68 -4.94
CA LEU A 377 15.45 22.02 -4.05
C LEU A 377 15.91 20.58 -3.72
N ALA A 378 16.42 19.83 -4.69
CA ALA A 378 16.98 18.50 -4.46
C ALA A 378 18.15 18.55 -3.45
N ALA A 379 19.06 19.52 -3.60
CA ALA A 379 20.15 19.71 -2.65
C ALA A 379 19.66 20.10 -1.22
N GLN A 380 18.52 20.75 -1.08
CA GLN A 380 17.90 21.02 0.23
C GLN A 380 17.30 19.74 0.82
N ILE A 381 16.63 18.93 -0.01
CA ILE A 381 16.08 17.62 0.39
C ILE A 381 17.20 16.72 0.90
N ASP A 382 18.32 16.62 0.19
CA ASP A 382 19.47 15.79 0.58
C ASP A 382 20.11 16.21 1.91
N ARG A 383 20.01 17.49 2.26
CA ARG A 383 20.53 18.03 3.54
C ARG A 383 19.54 17.92 4.68
N ASN A 384 18.30 17.52 4.41
CA ASN A 384 17.26 17.42 5.43
C ASN A 384 17.35 16.05 6.11
N GLU A 385 17.70 16.01 7.39
CA GLU A 385 17.84 14.77 8.16
C GLU A 385 16.52 13.96 8.21
N ASN A 386 15.38 14.62 8.31
CA ASN A 386 14.09 13.95 8.32
C ASN A 386 13.84 13.20 6.99
N THR A 387 14.18 13.81 5.85
CA THR A 387 14.09 13.16 4.54
C THR A 387 15.00 11.94 4.47
N ARG A 388 16.27 12.08 4.87
CA ARG A 388 17.24 10.98 4.85
C ARG A 388 16.84 9.80 5.73
N LEU A 389 16.17 10.05 6.86
CA LEU A 389 15.62 8.99 7.72
C LEU A 389 14.36 8.36 7.14
N GLY A 390 13.54 9.14 6.43
CA GLY A 390 12.27 8.71 5.85
C GLY A 390 12.40 7.94 4.54
N ASP A 391 13.48 8.18 3.79
CA ASP A 391 13.72 7.50 2.51
C ASP A 391 14.06 6.01 2.73
N SER A 392 13.30 5.14 2.06
CA SER A 392 13.37 3.68 2.23
C SER A 392 14.06 3.04 1.03
N LEU A 393 15.39 3.27 0.89
CA LEU A 393 16.16 2.96 -0.32
C LEU A 393 17.13 1.78 -0.18
N TRP A 394 17.14 1.07 0.95
CA TRP A 394 18.01 -0.08 1.15
C TRP A 394 17.54 -1.26 0.29
N THR A 395 18.40 -1.75 -0.59
CA THR A 395 18.06 -2.75 -1.60
C THR A 395 18.61 -4.14 -1.32
N ASN A 396 19.58 -4.28 -0.42
CA ASN A 396 20.06 -5.59 0.01
C ASN A 396 19.11 -6.23 1.03
N LEU A 397 18.18 -7.03 0.54
CA LEU A 397 17.17 -7.73 1.35
C LEU A 397 17.49 -9.23 1.52
N THR A 398 18.75 -9.63 1.48
CA THR A 398 19.15 -11.06 1.49
C THR A 398 18.66 -11.82 2.73
N THR A 399 18.61 -11.18 3.91
CA THR A 399 18.07 -11.80 5.12
C THR A 399 16.57 -12.05 4.99
N PHE A 400 15.78 -11.04 4.57
CA PHE A 400 14.35 -11.21 4.36
C PHE A 400 14.06 -12.24 3.26
N ALA A 401 14.77 -12.16 2.15
CA ALA A 401 14.62 -13.06 0.99
C ALA A 401 14.88 -14.53 1.33
N SER A 402 15.60 -14.83 2.42
CA SER A 402 15.90 -16.21 2.82
C SER A 402 14.68 -16.98 3.36
N HIS A 403 13.63 -16.29 3.79
CA HIS A 403 12.42 -16.91 4.35
C HIS A 403 11.12 -16.19 3.97
N GLY A 404 11.14 -14.87 3.82
CA GLY A 404 9.95 -14.05 3.60
C GLY A 404 9.51 -13.95 2.14
N LYS A 405 8.28 -13.48 1.94
CA LYS A 405 7.70 -13.16 0.63
C LYS A 405 7.29 -11.70 0.57
N LEU A 406 7.55 -11.04 -0.56
CA LEU A 406 7.32 -9.60 -0.75
C LEU A 406 6.51 -9.35 -2.02
N ILE A 407 5.37 -8.70 -1.87
CA ILE A 407 4.55 -8.25 -3.00
C ILE A 407 4.56 -6.73 -3.03
N PHE A 408 4.95 -6.16 -4.17
CA PHE A 408 4.70 -4.76 -4.50
C PHE A 408 3.51 -4.66 -5.46
N TYR A 409 2.64 -3.69 -5.25
CA TYR A 409 1.70 -3.22 -6.26
C TYR A 409 1.74 -1.71 -6.35
N HIS A 410 1.49 -1.13 -7.53
CA HIS A 410 1.48 0.31 -7.72
C HIS A 410 0.52 0.72 -8.82
N GLY A 411 -0.32 1.72 -8.53
CA GLY A 411 -1.24 2.32 -9.50
C GLY A 411 -0.48 3.07 -10.58
N THR A 412 -0.75 2.73 -11.86
CA THR A 412 -0.05 3.36 -12.99
C THR A 412 -0.45 4.83 -13.21
N SER A 413 -1.54 5.25 -12.59
CA SER A 413 -2.02 6.64 -12.60
C SER A 413 -1.83 7.36 -11.26
N ASP A 414 -1.00 6.82 -10.34
CA ASP A 414 -0.73 7.49 -9.07
C ASP A 414 -0.17 8.89 -9.32
N PRO A 415 -0.90 9.95 -8.91
CA PRO A 415 -0.49 11.32 -9.18
C PRO A 415 0.53 11.84 -8.18
N TRP A 416 0.88 11.06 -7.13
CA TRP A 416 1.80 11.50 -6.07
C TRP A 416 3.14 10.80 -6.14
N PHE A 417 3.13 9.46 -6.18
CA PHE A 417 4.34 8.66 -6.27
C PHE A 417 4.38 7.97 -7.62
N SER A 418 5.43 8.25 -8.41
CA SER A 418 5.53 7.58 -9.70
C SER A 418 5.72 6.06 -9.50
N PRO A 419 4.92 5.21 -10.16
CA PRO A 419 5.11 3.76 -10.13
C PRO A 419 6.49 3.35 -10.67
N LEU A 420 7.10 4.18 -11.53
CA LEU A 420 8.43 3.94 -12.06
C LEU A 420 9.54 4.13 -11.00
N ASP A 421 9.29 4.91 -9.92
CA ASP A 421 10.24 5.02 -8.81
C ASP A 421 10.28 3.71 -8.00
N THR A 422 9.11 3.18 -7.64
CA THR A 422 9.01 1.88 -6.97
C THR A 422 9.52 0.74 -7.84
N PHE A 423 9.23 0.78 -9.14
CA PHE A 423 9.73 -0.22 -10.09
C PHE A 423 11.27 -0.16 -10.24
N THR A 424 11.85 1.04 -10.27
CA THR A 424 13.31 1.22 -10.28
C THR A 424 13.95 0.66 -9.00
N TYR A 425 13.34 0.90 -7.84
CA TYR A 425 13.75 0.28 -6.59
C TYR A 425 13.68 -1.25 -6.67
N TYR A 426 12.56 -1.80 -7.15
CA TYR A 426 12.37 -3.25 -7.31
C TYR A 426 13.47 -3.88 -8.18
N LYS A 427 13.81 -3.26 -9.30
CA LYS A 427 14.88 -3.75 -10.19
C LYS A 427 16.26 -3.71 -9.53
N LYS A 428 16.58 -2.66 -8.78
CA LYS A 428 17.85 -2.57 -8.02
C LYS A 428 17.89 -3.64 -6.93
N MET A 429 16.82 -3.80 -6.18
CA MET A 429 16.67 -4.83 -5.15
C MET A 429 16.88 -6.23 -5.75
N ALA A 430 16.24 -6.53 -6.88
CA ALA A 430 16.40 -7.81 -7.56
C ALA A 430 17.85 -8.05 -7.99
N ALA A 431 18.50 -7.05 -8.56
CA ALA A 431 19.91 -7.14 -8.97
C ALA A 431 20.85 -7.44 -7.78
N GLU A 432 20.67 -6.75 -6.64
CA GLU A 432 21.53 -6.90 -5.46
C GLU A 432 21.23 -8.18 -4.65
N THR A 433 20.05 -8.79 -4.83
CA THR A 433 19.69 -10.06 -4.19
C THR A 433 19.91 -11.28 -5.07
N GLY A 434 20.68 -11.13 -6.14
CA GLY A 434 21.17 -12.23 -6.99
C GLY A 434 20.53 -12.33 -8.36
N GLY A 435 19.86 -11.27 -8.82
CA GLY A 435 19.27 -11.14 -10.15
C GLY A 435 17.76 -11.44 -10.17
N GLU A 436 17.12 -11.02 -11.27
CA GLU A 436 15.67 -11.10 -11.43
C GLU A 436 15.10 -12.50 -11.22
N GLN A 437 15.75 -13.54 -11.75
CA GLN A 437 15.28 -14.92 -11.61
C GLN A 437 15.26 -15.40 -10.14
N LYS A 438 16.24 -14.99 -9.34
CA LYS A 438 16.22 -15.30 -7.90
C LYS A 438 15.18 -14.47 -7.16
N ALA A 439 15.02 -13.20 -7.54
CA ALA A 439 14.01 -12.34 -6.95
C ALA A 439 12.58 -12.89 -7.15
N LEU A 440 12.28 -13.49 -8.29
CA LEU A 440 11.00 -14.15 -8.55
C LEU A 440 10.71 -15.35 -7.60
N GLY A 441 11.70 -15.90 -6.91
CA GLY A 441 11.51 -16.92 -5.88
C GLY A 441 10.88 -16.40 -4.58
N TRP A 442 10.93 -15.09 -4.33
CA TRP A 442 10.48 -14.49 -3.07
C TRP A 442 9.80 -13.13 -3.22
N SER A 443 9.79 -12.49 -4.41
CA SER A 443 9.15 -11.19 -4.63
C SER A 443 8.35 -11.12 -5.92
N ARG A 444 7.32 -10.26 -5.95
CA ARG A 444 6.51 -9.92 -7.11
C ARG A 444 6.28 -8.42 -7.17
N PHE A 445 6.16 -7.88 -8.38
CA PHE A 445 5.78 -6.50 -8.63
C PHE A 445 4.60 -6.45 -9.60
N TYR A 446 3.54 -5.72 -9.23
CA TYR A 446 2.33 -5.58 -10.02
C TYR A 446 2.08 -4.11 -10.37
N PHE A 447 1.93 -3.81 -11.66
CA PHE A 447 1.30 -2.57 -12.08
C PHE A 447 -0.22 -2.74 -12.03
N VAL A 448 -0.94 -1.72 -11.50
CA VAL A 448 -2.39 -1.70 -11.47
C VAL A 448 -2.91 -0.61 -12.42
N PRO A 449 -3.34 -0.99 -13.63
CA PRO A 449 -3.74 -0.03 -14.67
C PRO A 449 -4.87 0.90 -14.24
N GLY A 450 -4.71 2.19 -14.55
CA GLY A 450 -5.70 3.22 -14.28
C GLY A 450 -5.89 3.57 -12.80
N MET A 451 -5.27 2.82 -11.88
CA MET A 451 -5.39 3.08 -10.45
C MET A 451 -4.62 4.35 -10.06
N GLY A 452 -5.29 5.21 -9.31
CA GLY A 452 -4.69 6.35 -8.62
C GLY A 452 -3.92 5.91 -7.38
N HIS A 453 -3.71 6.85 -6.44
CA HIS A 453 -2.97 6.56 -5.21
C HIS A 453 -3.74 5.61 -4.29
N CYS A 454 -3.25 4.41 -4.09
CA CYS A 454 -3.80 3.31 -3.27
C CYS A 454 -5.13 2.72 -3.74
N GLN A 455 -5.95 3.45 -4.45
CA GLN A 455 -7.26 3.04 -4.96
C GLN A 455 -7.88 4.12 -5.86
N GLY A 456 -8.97 3.77 -6.53
CA GLY A 456 -9.74 4.70 -7.35
C GLY A 456 -9.15 4.91 -8.73
N GLY A 457 -9.96 5.50 -9.58
CA GLY A 457 -9.71 5.74 -11.00
C GLY A 457 -10.97 5.51 -11.81
N SER A 458 -11.15 6.25 -12.90
CA SER A 458 -12.34 6.14 -13.76
C SER A 458 -12.36 4.85 -14.62
N ALA A 459 -11.20 4.23 -14.81
CA ALA A 459 -11.03 3.02 -15.57
C ALA A 459 -9.95 2.13 -14.92
N THR A 460 -10.29 1.55 -13.77
CA THR A 460 -9.38 0.69 -12.99
C THR A 460 -10.08 -0.50 -12.38
N LEU A 461 -9.33 -1.55 -12.11
CA LEU A 461 -9.71 -2.71 -11.32
C LEU A 461 -8.86 -2.73 -10.05
N ASP A 462 -9.27 -1.94 -9.06
CA ASP A 462 -8.52 -1.61 -7.86
C ASP A 462 -8.88 -2.48 -6.64
N ASN A 463 -9.72 -3.49 -6.83
CA ASN A 463 -10.11 -4.44 -5.80
C ASN A 463 -9.54 -5.84 -6.10
N PHE A 464 -8.53 -6.26 -5.34
CA PHE A 464 -7.78 -7.50 -5.53
C PHE A 464 -7.32 -8.09 -4.21
N ASP A 465 -7.13 -9.41 -4.17
CA ASP A 465 -6.75 -10.16 -2.97
C ASP A 465 -5.26 -10.56 -2.97
N MET A 466 -4.38 -9.58 -2.76
CA MET A 466 -2.94 -9.85 -2.58
C MET A 466 -2.66 -10.52 -1.22
N LEU A 467 -3.54 -10.31 -0.21
CA LEU A 467 -3.39 -10.95 1.09
C LEU A 467 -3.59 -12.48 0.99
N GLY A 468 -4.60 -12.93 0.26
CA GLY A 468 -4.78 -14.34 -0.04
C GLY A 468 -3.61 -14.91 -0.84
N ALA A 469 -3.18 -14.18 -1.86
CA ALA A 469 -2.07 -14.58 -2.73
C ALA A 469 -0.75 -14.76 -1.96
N ILE A 470 -0.38 -13.80 -1.08
CA ILE A 470 0.86 -13.92 -0.30
C ILE A 470 0.75 -14.99 0.79
N THR A 471 -0.43 -15.18 1.37
CA THR A 471 -0.68 -16.25 2.34
C THR A 471 -0.47 -17.63 1.72
N ASP A 472 -1.04 -17.86 0.53
CA ASP A 472 -0.84 -19.11 -0.20
C ASP A 472 0.62 -19.31 -0.62
N TRP A 473 1.32 -18.23 -0.94
CA TRP A 473 2.74 -18.31 -1.27
C TRP A 473 3.61 -18.69 -0.06
N VAL A 474 3.37 -18.06 1.09
CA VAL A 474 4.10 -18.35 2.32
C VAL A 474 3.82 -19.78 2.82
N GLU A 475 2.55 -20.16 2.90
CA GLU A 475 2.13 -21.38 3.61
C GLU A 475 2.06 -22.61 2.73
N LYS A 476 1.81 -22.46 1.43
CA LYS A 476 1.66 -23.56 0.46
C LYS A 476 2.76 -23.59 -0.60
N GLY A 477 3.62 -22.57 -0.64
CA GLY A 477 4.64 -22.43 -1.68
C GLY A 477 4.09 -22.04 -3.06
N VAL A 478 2.82 -21.66 -3.17
CA VAL A 478 2.16 -21.30 -4.43
C VAL A 478 2.41 -19.84 -4.76
N ALA A 479 3.42 -19.59 -5.59
CA ALA A 479 3.74 -18.23 -6.03
C ALA A 479 2.61 -17.64 -6.87
N PRO A 480 2.18 -16.39 -6.64
CA PRO A 480 1.11 -15.79 -7.43
C PRO A 480 1.62 -15.41 -8.83
N GLU A 481 1.06 -16.04 -9.86
CA GLU A 481 1.34 -15.75 -11.27
C GLU A 481 0.32 -14.79 -11.89
N GLY A 482 -0.84 -14.64 -11.24
CA GLY A 482 -1.86 -13.67 -11.58
C GLY A 482 -2.88 -13.54 -10.44
N VAL A 483 -3.29 -12.32 -10.13
CA VAL A 483 -4.30 -12.04 -9.09
C VAL A 483 -5.51 -11.41 -9.76
N VAL A 484 -6.67 -12.07 -9.68
CA VAL A 484 -7.89 -11.54 -10.30
C VAL A 484 -8.32 -10.27 -9.57
N ALA A 485 -8.50 -9.20 -10.36
CA ALA A 485 -8.96 -7.90 -9.91
C ALA A 485 -10.35 -7.58 -10.45
N THR A 486 -11.10 -6.83 -9.65
CA THR A 486 -12.38 -6.19 -9.97
C THR A 486 -12.31 -4.70 -9.67
N GLY A 487 -13.30 -3.91 -10.06
CA GLY A 487 -13.32 -2.47 -9.74
C GLY A 487 -14.73 -1.90 -9.77
N ARG A 488 -14.96 -0.95 -8.89
CA ARG A 488 -16.27 -0.26 -8.80
C ARG A 488 -16.55 0.60 -10.02
N SER A 489 -15.50 1.13 -10.66
CA SER A 489 -15.62 1.94 -11.88
C SER A 489 -16.00 1.12 -13.11
N LEU A 490 -15.75 -0.20 -13.10
CA LEU A 490 -16.00 -1.13 -14.19
C LEU A 490 -16.77 -2.38 -13.68
N PRO A 491 -18.03 -2.23 -13.24
CA PRO A 491 -18.78 -3.32 -12.63
C PRO A 491 -18.95 -4.50 -13.58
N GLY A 492 -18.71 -5.71 -13.08
CA GLY A 492 -18.78 -6.96 -13.86
C GLY A 492 -17.53 -7.30 -14.66
N ARG A 493 -16.57 -6.37 -14.79
CA ARG A 493 -15.28 -6.65 -15.44
C ARG A 493 -14.31 -7.28 -14.46
N THR A 494 -13.58 -8.28 -14.91
CA THR A 494 -12.48 -8.92 -14.17
C THR A 494 -11.24 -9.05 -15.05
N ARG A 495 -10.04 -8.94 -14.46
CA ARG A 495 -8.74 -9.15 -15.13
C ARG A 495 -7.74 -9.78 -14.16
N PRO A 496 -6.84 -10.64 -14.62
CA PRO A 496 -5.68 -10.98 -13.81
C PRO A 496 -4.72 -9.78 -13.80
N LEU A 497 -4.29 -9.33 -12.65
CA LEU A 497 -3.08 -8.53 -12.51
C LEU A 497 -1.91 -9.48 -12.62
N CYS A 498 -1.05 -9.28 -13.61
CA CYS A 498 0.10 -10.13 -13.86
C CYS A 498 1.38 -9.50 -13.28
N PRO A 499 2.24 -10.29 -12.61
CA PRO A 499 3.47 -9.75 -12.04
C PRO A 499 4.52 -9.50 -13.12
N TYR A 500 5.29 -8.42 -13.00
CA TYR A 500 6.48 -8.23 -13.83
C TYR A 500 7.43 -9.45 -13.73
N PRO A 501 8.02 -9.95 -14.83
CA PRO A 501 8.09 -9.34 -16.16
C PRO A 501 6.93 -9.67 -17.11
N THR A 502 5.88 -10.32 -16.63
CA THR A 502 4.69 -10.58 -17.45
C THR A 502 3.71 -9.41 -17.38
N HIS A 503 2.81 -9.36 -18.36
CA HIS A 503 1.66 -8.46 -18.39
C HIS A 503 0.40 -9.26 -18.75
N THR A 504 -0.75 -8.68 -18.49
CA THR A 504 -2.03 -9.28 -18.84
C THR A 504 -2.24 -9.20 -20.36
N GLU A 505 -2.47 -10.31 -21.02
CA GLU A 505 -2.70 -10.41 -22.45
C GLU A 505 -4.03 -11.10 -22.72
N TYR A 506 -4.84 -10.56 -23.63
CA TYR A 506 -6.07 -11.20 -24.09
C TYR A 506 -5.78 -12.38 -25.01
N LYS A 507 -6.42 -13.52 -24.77
CA LYS A 507 -6.23 -14.77 -25.57
C LYS A 507 -6.84 -14.72 -26.97
N GLY A 508 -7.46 -13.59 -27.36
CA GLY A 508 -8.07 -13.41 -28.68
C GLY A 508 -9.42 -14.08 -28.85
N GLN A 509 -10.00 -14.68 -27.82
CA GLN A 509 -11.29 -15.35 -27.86
C GLN A 509 -12.02 -15.32 -26.51
N GLY A 510 -13.33 -15.41 -26.52
CA GLY A 510 -14.19 -15.37 -25.35
C GLY A 510 -14.61 -13.94 -24.98
N ASP A 511 -15.32 -13.82 -23.86
CA ASP A 511 -15.81 -12.53 -23.37
C ASP A 511 -14.64 -11.69 -22.81
N PRO A 512 -14.34 -10.52 -23.39
CA PRO A 512 -13.28 -9.65 -22.86
C PRO A 512 -13.64 -8.98 -21.53
N GLN A 513 -14.77 -9.28 -20.90
CA GLN A 513 -15.06 -8.85 -19.52
C GLN A 513 -14.60 -9.87 -18.47
N ASP A 514 -14.22 -11.09 -18.87
CA ASP A 514 -13.93 -12.20 -17.98
C ASP A 514 -12.43 -12.51 -17.93
N ALA A 515 -11.84 -12.48 -16.73
CA ALA A 515 -10.43 -12.77 -16.48
C ALA A 515 -9.96 -14.14 -17.04
N ARG A 516 -10.84 -15.12 -17.18
CA ARG A 516 -10.52 -16.46 -17.73
C ARG A 516 -10.03 -16.42 -19.18
N ASN A 517 -10.37 -15.35 -19.91
CA ASN A 517 -9.99 -15.15 -21.31
C ASN A 517 -8.70 -14.36 -21.48
N PHE A 518 -7.96 -14.19 -20.39
CA PHE A 518 -6.65 -13.54 -20.34
C PHE A 518 -5.58 -14.48 -19.80
N GLU A 519 -4.34 -14.18 -20.06
CA GLU A 519 -3.17 -14.88 -19.52
C GLU A 519 -2.06 -13.90 -19.18
N CYS A 520 -1.12 -14.34 -18.34
CA CYS A 520 0.09 -13.58 -18.06
C CYS A 520 1.17 -13.96 -19.07
N LYS A 521 1.61 -12.99 -19.87
CA LYS A 521 2.56 -13.18 -20.97
C LYS A 521 3.75 -12.21 -20.85
N GLN A 522 4.94 -12.64 -21.27
CA GLN A 522 6.13 -11.80 -21.36
C GLN A 522 6.16 -10.98 -22.63
#